data_69f84c9fe8e30692ce3686e90dc12a97
#
_entry.id   69f84c9fe8e30692ce3686e90dc12a97
#
_cell.length_a   1.000
_cell.length_b   1.000
_cell.length_c   1.000
_cell.angle_alpha   90.00
_cell.angle_beta   90.00
_cell.angle_gamma   90.00
#
_symmetry.space_group_name_H-M   'P 1'
#
loop_
_entity.id
_entity.type
_entity.pdbx_description
1 polymer ?
#
loop_
_entity_poly.entity_id
_entity_poly.type
_entity_poly.pdbx_seq_one_letter_code
_entity_poly.pdbx_strand_id
1 'polypeptide(L)'
;MSELVAYVDGSSHGNPGSSGIGIVIEDSAGTKIRIGKWIGYQDNNVAEYVALLEVLQRALALKARILRVYSDSLIVVRQMLGEYTCQSSRLYSLNWTCRKLARAFDFSIVHVSREHNREANHLADSAARRGCGR
;
A
#
# COMPACT_ATOMS: atom_id res chain seq x y z
N MET A 1 -9.75 13.68 13.41
CA MET A 1 -8.96 12.45 13.20
C MET A 1 -7.51 12.81 12.97
N SER A 2 -6.63 12.56 13.92
CA SER A 2 -5.26 13.00 13.79
C SER A 2 -4.27 11.88 13.44
N GLU A 3 -4.53 10.67 13.86
CA GLU A 3 -3.59 9.56 13.59
C GLU A 3 -4.28 8.38 12.94
N LEU A 4 -3.65 7.87 11.86
CA LEU A 4 -4.06 6.64 11.20
C LEU A 4 -2.89 5.67 11.16
N VAL A 5 -3.21 4.39 11.32
CA VAL A 5 -2.27 3.29 11.13
C VAL A 5 -2.79 2.47 9.96
N ALA A 6 -1.94 2.16 9.02
CA ALA A 6 -2.35 1.43 7.82
C ALA A 6 -1.42 0.24 7.55
N TYR A 7 -2.03 -0.88 7.16
CA TYR A 7 -1.33 -2.07 6.69
C TYR A 7 -1.65 -2.22 5.22
N VAL A 8 -0.63 -2.38 4.40
CA VAL A 8 -0.78 -2.40 2.94
C VAL A 8 -0.14 -3.63 2.34
N ASP A 9 -0.72 -4.12 1.26
CA ASP A 9 -0.14 -5.20 0.47
C ASP A 9 -0.62 -5.13 -0.97
N GLY A 10 0.22 -5.59 -1.89
CA GLY A 10 -0.12 -5.80 -3.28
C GLY A 10 0.19 -7.24 -3.66
N SER A 11 -0.66 -7.85 -4.44
CA SER A 11 -0.52 -9.24 -4.85
C SER A 11 -0.73 -9.37 -6.34
N SER A 12 0.14 -10.13 -7.01
CA SER A 12 -0.01 -10.45 -8.43
C SER A 12 -0.02 -11.96 -8.58
N HIS A 13 -1.03 -12.48 -9.29
CA HIS A 13 -1.08 -13.88 -9.69
C HIS A 13 -0.41 -14.03 -11.04
N GLY A 14 0.88 -14.36 -10.99
CA GLY A 14 1.80 -14.19 -12.08
C GLY A 14 2.52 -12.84 -11.90
N ASN A 15 3.68 -12.66 -12.49
CA ASN A 15 4.44 -11.44 -12.36
C ASN A 15 5.02 -11.02 -13.71
N PRO A 16 4.25 -10.27 -14.52
CA PRO A 16 2.96 -9.64 -14.19
C PRO A 16 1.77 -10.61 -14.27
N GLY A 17 0.66 -10.18 -13.70
CA GLY A 17 -0.57 -10.96 -13.71
C GLY A 17 -1.74 -10.21 -13.10
N SER A 18 -2.84 -10.91 -12.92
CA SER A 18 -4.03 -10.36 -12.26
C SER A 18 -3.64 -9.91 -10.86
N SER A 19 -3.89 -8.66 -10.54
CA SER A 19 -3.35 -8.05 -9.33
C SER A 19 -4.43 -7.42 -8.47
N GLY A 20 -4.18 -7.42 -7.17
CA GLY A 20 -5.07 -6.80 -6.21
C GLY A 20 -4.29 -6.08 -5.14
N ILE A 21 -4.96 -5.16 -4.48
CA ILE A 21 -4.42 -4.48 -3.31
C ILE A 21 -5.25 -4.79 -2.09
N GLY A 22 -4.60 -4.82 -0.95
CA GLY A 22 -5.24 -5.02 0.34
C GLY A 22 -4.79 -3.95 1.31
N ILE A 23 -5.74 -3.37 2.01
CA ILE A 23 -5.48 -2.25 2.91
C ILE A 23 -6.34 -2.41 4.15
N VAL A 24 -5.72 -2.20 5.31
CA VAL A 24 -6.43 -2.09 6.59
C VAL A 24 -6.02 -0.78 7.21
N ILE A 25 -6.97 0.11 7.45
CA ILE A 25 -6.71 1.40 8.08
C ILE A 25 -7.42 1.43 9.42
N GLU A 26 -6.69 1.80 10.46
CA GLU A 26 -7.24 1.93 11.81
C GLU A 26 -7.05 3.36 12.30
N ASP A 27 -8.08 3.90 12.97
CA ASP A 27 -7.95 5.20 13.63
C ASP A 27 -7.73 5.00 15.14
N SER A 28 -7.51 6.10 15.84
CA SER A 28 -7.22 6.05 17.28
C SER A 28 -8.42 5.60 18.12
N ALA A 29 -9.61 5.60 17.56
CA ALA A 29 -10.81 5.09 18.22
C ALA A 29 -11.02 3.59 18.01
N GLY A 30 -10.15 2.95 17.23
CA GLY A 30 -10.23 1.51 16.95
C GLY A 30 -11.11 1.16 15.77
N THR A 31 -11.60 2.15 15.05
CA THR A 31 -12.40 1.90 13.84
C THR A 31 -11.48 1.41 12.74
N LYS A 32 -11.88 0.34 12.07
CA LYS A 32 -11.11 -0.25 10.97
C LYS A 32 -11.84 -0.12 9.66
N ILE A 33 -11.09 0.22 8.61
CA ILE A 33 -11.55 0.18 7.23
C ILE A 33 -10.73 -0.88 6.51
N ARG A 34 -11.41 -1.80 5.85
CA ARG A 34 -10.76 -2.88 5.10
C ARG A 34 -11.10 -2.72 3.63
N ILE A 35 -10.08 -2.75 2.79
CA ILE A 35 -10.23 -2.57 1.34
C ILE A 35 -9.51 -3.68 0.62
N GLY A 36 -10.23 -4.38 -0.25
CA GLY A 36 -9.65 -5.31 -1.21
C GLY A 36 -10.11 -4.88 -2.59
N LYS A 37 -9.19 -4.59 -3.49
CA LYS A 37 -9.51 -4.00 -4.78
C LYS A 37 -8.67 -4.62 -5.89
N TRP A 38 -9.34 -5.08 -6.95
CA TRP A 38 -8.64 -5.54 -8.15
C TRP A 38 -8.11 -4.32 -8.92
N ILE A 39 -6.87 -4.41 -9.39
CA ILE A 39 -6.21 -3.30 -10.07
C ILE A 39 -5.71 -3.66 -11.46
N GLY A 40 -6.23 -4.74 -12.03
CA GLY A 40 -5.89 -5.12 -13.39
C GLY A 40 -4.64 -5.98 -13.46
N TYR A 41 -3.96 -5.92 -14.58
CA TYR A 41 -2.80 -6.74 -14.89
C TYR A 41 -1.54 -5.92 -14.60
N GLN A 42 -0.86 -6.20 -13.51
CA GLN A 42 0.28 -5.42 -13.04
C GLN A 42 1.41 -6.35 -12.59
N ASP A 43 2.61 -5.81 -12.43
CA ASP A 43 3.65 -6.55 -11.73
C ASP A 43 3.52 -6.33 -10.22
N ASN A 44 4.23 -7.16 -9.48
CA ASN A 44 4.11 -7.21 -8.04
C ASN A 44 4.50 -5.89 -7.37
N ASN A 45 5.57 -5.26 -7.82
CA ASN A 45 6.04 -4.01 -7.22
C ASN A 45 5.09 -2.86 -7.51
N VAL A 46 4.49 -2.84 -8.71
CA VAL A 46 3.47 -1.83 -9.03
C VAL A 46 2.27 -2.00 -8.10
N ALA A 47 1.82 -3.25 -7.88
CA ALA A 47 0.70 -3.50 -6.98
C ALA A 47 0.97 -3.00 -5.57
N GLU A 48 2.19 -3.21 -5.07
CA GLU A 48 2.58 -2.73 -3.74
C GLU A 48 2.49 -1.20 -3.66
N TYR A 49 2.99 -0.51 -4.68
CA TYR A 49 2.91 0.96 -4.71
C TYR A 49 1.48 1.47 -4.84
N VAL A 50 0.65 0.78 -5.61
CA VAL A 50 -0.75 1.19 -5.76
C VAL A 50 -1.47 1.11 -4.42
N ALA A 51 -1.20 0.07 -3.62
CA ALA A 51 -1.77 -0.03 -2.27
C ALA A 51 -1.35 1.17 -1.41
N LEU A 52 -0.07 1.52 -1.44
CA LEU A 52 0.43 2.66 -0.67
C LEU A 52 -0.20 3.97 -1.15
N LEU A 53 -0.30 4.14 -2.46
CA LEU A 53 -0.92 5.34 -3.05
C LEU A 53 -2.37 5.48 -2.61
N GLU A 54 -3.12 4.40 -2.61
CA GLU A 54 -4.51 4.41 -2.16
C GLU A 54 -4.63 4.87 -0.71
N VAL A 55 -3.76 4.37 0.17
CA VAL A 55 -3.74 4.77 1.58
C VAL A 55 -3.44 6.26 1.72
N LEU A 56 -2.44 6.75 1.00
CA LEU A 56 -2.06 8.16 1.08
C LEU A 56 -3.23 9.06 0.66
N GLN A 57 -3.92 8.69 -0.40
CA GLN A 57 -5.08 9.46 -0.88
C GLN A 57 -6.22 9.44 0.13
N ARG A 58 -6.49 8.29 0.74
CA ARG A 58 -7.54 8.18 1.75
C ARG A 58 -7.20 8.95 3.02
N ALA A 59 -5.95 8.91 3.42
CA ALA A 59 -5.50 9.66 4.59
C ALA A 59 -5.64 11.17 4.38
N LEU A 60 -5.37 11.64 3.15
CA LEU A 60 -5.61 13.05 2.80
C LEU A 60 -7.07 13.40 2.92
N ALA A 61 -7.95 12.55 2.37
CA ALA A 61 -9.40 12.79 2.42
C ALA A 61 -9.92 12.80 3.85
N LEU A 62 -9.33 11.99 4.73
CA LEU A 62 -9.71 11.93 6.14
C LEU A 62 -9.02 13.01 6.98
N LYS A 63 -8.16 13.81 6.37
CA LYS A 63 -7.44 14.91 7.03
C LYS A 63 -6.58 14.43 8.20
N ALA A 64 -5.95 13.29 8.04
CA ALA A 64 -5.05 12.76 9.04
C ALA A 64 -3.81 13.66 9.17
N ARG A 65 -3.29 13.81 10.37
CA ARG A 65 -2.03 14.54 10.60
C ARG A 65 -0.86 13.58 10.69
N ILE A 66 -1.09 12.40 11.23
CA ILE A 66 -0.07 11.37 11.43
C ILE A 66 -0.52 10.14 10.66
N LEU A 67 0.37 9.61 9.84
CA LEU A 67 0.10 8.38 9.08
C LEU A 67 1.27 7.42 9.26
N ARG A 68 1.00 6.27 9.85
CA ARG A 68 1.99 5.22 10.03
C ARG A 68 1.61 4.04 9.17
N VAL A 69 2.51 3.65 8.28
CA VAL A 69 2.25 2.58 7.31
C VAL A 69 3.16 1.39 7.61
N TYR A 70 2.58 0.21 7.56
CA TYR A 70 3.31 -1.06 7.68
C TYR A 70 3.18 -1.83 6.38
N SER A 71 4.30 -2.32 5.87
CA SER A 71 4.36 -3.07 4.61
C SER A 71 5.33 -4.22 4.76
N ASP A 72 5.02 -5.35 4.13
CA ASP A 72 5.97 -6.47 4.07
C ASP A 72 6.82 -6.46 2.79
N SER A 73 6.72 -5.41 1.99
CA SER A 73 7.57 -5.23 0.83
C SER A 73 8.82 -4.43 1.20
N LEU A 74 9.93 -5.13 1.39
CA LEU A 74 11.19 -4.49 1.74
C LEU A 74 11.63 -3.49 0.67
N ILE A 75 11.40 -3.84 -0.61
CA ILE A 75 11.78 -2.96 -1.73
C ILE A 75 11.05 -1.62 -1.64
N VAL A 76 9.73 -1.65 -1.45
CA VAL A 76 8.94 -0.42 -1.39
C VAL A 76 9.35 0.42 -0.18
N VAL A 77 9.52 -0.22 0.98
CA VAL A 77 9.91 0.49 2.20
C VAL A 77 11.26 1.18 1.99
N ARG A 78 12.25 0.47 1.45
CA ARG A 78 13.59 1.03 1.23
C ARG A 78 13.60 2.12 0.19
N GLN A 79 12.79 1.98 -0.86
CA GLN A 79 12.66 3.03 -1.87
C GLN A 79 11.99 4.27 -1.30
N MET A 80 10.96 4.10 -0.48
CA MET A 80 10.29 5.23 0.16
C MET A 80 11.20 5.97 1.13
N LEU A 81 12.12 5.26 1.78
CA LEU A 81 13.11 5.85 2.68
C LEU A 81 14.31 6.46 1.93
N GLY A 82 14.37 6.29 0.61
CA GLY A 82 15.46 6.80 -0.19
C GLY A 82 16.72 5.96 -0.14
N GLU A 83 16.64 4.74 0.40
CA GLU A 83 17.79 3.85 0.56
C GLU A 83 18.07 3.00 -0.68
N TYR A 84 17.00 2.71 -1.48
CA TYR A 84 17.11 1.99 -2.74
C TYR A 84 16.62 2.88 -3.87
N THR A 85 17.25 2.76 -5.03
CA THR A 85 16.80 3.47 -6.22
C THR A 85 15.73 2.65 -6.94
N CYS A 86 14.89 3.34 -7.71
CA CYS A 86 13.86 2.69 -8.53
C CYS A 86 14.45 2.39 -9.90
N GLN A 87 14.36 1.12 -10.33
CA GLN A 87 14.99 0.64 -11.56
C GLN A 87 14.18 0.94 -12.81
N SER A 88 12.87 1.09 -12.70
CA SER A 88 12.02 1.36 -13.85
C SER A 88 11.41 2.74 -13.74
N SER A 89 11.07 3.32 -14.89
CA SER A 89 10.42 4.64 -14.92
C SER A 89 9.05 4.61 -14.25
N ARG A 90 8.33 3.48 -14.36
CA ARG A 90 7.02 3.32 -13.71
C ARG A 90 7.14 3.35 -12.20
N LEU A 91 8.09 2.59 -11.64
CA LEU A 91 8.31 2.58 -10.20
C LEU A 91 8.83 3.92 -9.72
N TYR A 92 9.67 4.56 -10.51
CA TYR A 92 10.17 5.90 -10.17
C TYR A 92 9.01 6.89 -10.04
N SER A 93 8.08 6.87 -10.99
CA SER A 93 6.93 7.78 -10.97
C SER A 93 6.02 7.52 -9.78
N LEU A 94 5.76 6.25 -9.48
CA LEU A 94 4.94 5.87 -8.32
C LEU A 94 5.61 6.27 -7.02
N ASN A 95 6.91 6.00 -6.91
CA ASN A 95 7.69 6.38 -5.73
C ASN A 95 7.67 7.90 -5.54
N TRP A 96 7.93 8.65 -6.60
CA TRP A 96 7.94 10.11 -6.56
C TRP A 96 6.58 10.64 -6.06
N THR A 97 5.48 10.13 -6.62
CA THR A 97 4.13 10.54 -6.26
C THR A 97 3.84 10.22 -4.80
N CYS A 98 4.16 9.01 -4.37
CA CYS A 98 3.93 8.61 -2.98
C CYS A 98 4.76 9.43 -2.00
N ARG A 99 6.02 9.67 -2.32
CA ARG A 99 6.88 10.49 -1.46
C ARG A 99 6.37 11.92 -1.37
N LYS A 100 5.87 12.46 -2.46
CA LYS A 100 5.31 13.80 -2.47
C LYS A 100 4.07 13.90 -1.60
N LEU A 101 3.15 12.95 -1.75
CA LEU A 101 1.93 12.92 -0.94
C LEU A 101 2.24 12.71 0.55
N ALA A 102 3.25 11.92 0.85
CA ALA A 102 3.63 11.62 2.22
C ALA A 102 4.07 12.88 2.99
N ARG A 103 4.50 13.91 2.29
CA ARG A 103 4.90 15.17 2.93
C ARG A 103 3.75 15.89 3.62
N ALA A 104 2.50 15.53 3.30
CA ALA A 104 1.33 16.13 3.93
C ALA A 104 1.12 15.65 5.37
N PHE A 105 1.85 14.63 5.80
CA PHE A 105 1.67 13.99 7.11
C PHE A 105 2.97 13.96 7.91
N ASP A 106 2.86 13.73 9.20
CA ASP A 106 3.93 13.13 9.97
C ASP A 106 3.89 11.64 9.59
N PHE A 107 4.73 11.27 8.63
CA PHE A 107 4.66 10.00 7.93
C PHE A 107 5.77 9.07 8.36
N SER A 108 5.43 7.81 8.56
CA SER A 108 6.44 6.77 8.72
C SER A 108 6.00 5.53 7.95
N ILE A 109 6.97 4.80 7.41
CA ILE A 109 6.74 3.52 6.78
C ILE A 109 7.76 2.53 7.35
N VAL A 110 7.26 1.38 7.78
CA VAL A 110 8.05 0.39 8.49
C VAL A 110 7.84 -0.97 7.85
N HIS A 111 8.92 -1.70 7.67
CA HIS A 111 8.86 -3.06 7.17
C HIS A 111 8.44 -4.00 8.30
N VAL A 112 7.46 -4.85 8.02
CA VAL A 112 7.02 -5.90 8.94
C VAL A 112 7.10 -7.24 8.21
N SER A 113 7.13 -8.32 8.98
CA SER A 113 7.09 -9.64 8.38
C SER A 113 5.71 -9.91 7.80
N ARG A 114 5.65 -10.86 6.87
CA ARG A 114 4.39 -11.25 6.25
C ARG A 114 3.36 -11.71 7.26
N GLU A 115 3.78 -12.39 8.32
CA GLU A 115 2.90 -12.83 9.41
C GLU A 115 2.21 -11.68 10.11
N HIS A 116 2.84 -10.52 10.17
CA HIS A 116 2.29 -9.34 10.83
C HIS A 116 1.52 -8.46 9.86
N ASN A 117 1.30 -8.94 8.63
CA ASN A 117 0.57 -8.23 7.59
C ASN A 117 -0.52 -9.12 6.97
N ARG A 118 -1.03 -10.08 7.71
CA ARG A 118 -1.93 -11.13 7.20
C ARG A 118 -3.21 -10.60 6.61
N GLU A 119 -3.83 -9.66 7.28
CA GLU A 119 -5.15 -9.16 6.84
C GLU A 119 -5.03 -8.45 5.51
N ALA A 120 -4.04 -7.57 5.35
CA ALA A 120 -3.79 -6.89 4.09
C ALA A 120 -3.42 -7.89 3.00
N ASN A 121 -2.58 -8.88 3.32
CA ASN A 121 -2.22 -9.95 2.39
C ASN A 121 -3.44 -10.70 1.89
N HIS A 122 -4.33 -11.08 2.81
CA HIS A 122 -5.54 -11.82 2.45
C HIS A 122 -6.44 -10.99 1.53
N LEU A 123 -6.61 -9.72 1.84
CA LEU A 123 -7.44 -8.83 1.03
C LEU A 123 -6.87 -8.66 -0.38
N ALA A 124 -5.55 -8.47 -0.48
CA ALA A 124 -4.88 -8.32 -1.77
C ALA A 124 -4.98 -9.60 -2.61
N ASP A 125 -4.69 -10.73 -2.00
CA ASP A 125 -4.72 -12.03 -2.68
C ASP A 125 -6.12 -12.37 -3.16
N SER A 126 -7.11 -12.16 -2.31
CA SER A 126 -8.51 -12.40 -2.63
C SER A 126 -8.97 -11.52 -3.80
N ALA A 127 -8.59 -10.24 -3.80
CA ALA A 127 -8.92 -9.32 -4.88
C ALA A 127 -8.26 -9.75 -6.20
N ALA A 128 -6.99 -10.18 -6.14
CA ALA A 128 -6.27 -10.65 -7.33
C ALA A 128 -6.93 -11.89 -7.92
N ARG A 129 -7.40 -12.80 -7.07
CA ARG A 129 -8.09 -14.03 -7.54
C ARG A 129 -9.44 -13.76 -8.18
N ARG A 130 -10.20 -12.83 -7.61
CA ARG A 130 -11.53 -12.48 -8.15
C ARG A 130 -11.42 -11.84 -9.53
N GLY A 131 -10.31 -11.18 -9.78
CA GLY A 131 -10.12 -10.46 -11.02
C GLY A 131 -11.08 -9.30 -11.13
N CYS A 132 -11.58 -9.06 -12.34
CA CYS A 132 -12.43 -7.90 -12.63
C CYS A 132 -13.88 -8.08 -12.22
N GLY A 133 -14.18 -8.93 -11.22
CA GLY A 133 -15.52 -9.14 -10.73
C GLY A 133 -16.31 -10.22 -11.44
N ARG A 134 -15.62 -11.11 -12.10
CA ARG A 134 -16.28 -12.24 -12.80
C ARG A 134 -16.58 -13.31 -11.82
#